data_2e4cb58c29de2ed4ef93dd16dcad3706
#
_entry.id   2e4cb58c29de2ed4ef93dd16dcad3706
#
_cell.length_a   1.000
_cell.length_b   1.000
_cell.length_c   1.000
_cell.angle_alpha   90.00
_cell.angle_beta   90.00
_cell.angle_gamma   90.00
#
_symmetry.space_group_name_H-M   'P 1'
#
loop_
_entity.id
_entity.type
_entity.pdbx_description
1 polymer ?
#
loop_
_entity_poly.entity_id
_entity_poly.type
_entity_poly.pdbx_seq_one_letter_code
_entity_poly.pdbx_strand_id
1 'polypeptide(L)'
;MVICLVVVVFHGGMLLLKSEIREMVKLGAANNVEVCLFVGPRAGYDVGLLAHTPSKFSAYSSLRGNEQINSAIADVERAVEFGIRGFLIGDIGLLTVLQERQLSGKLPKNIHWKVSAYLPAGNVPTVKLLEKLGASSINIPSDLTYLQISELREAVEIPLDIYVETMDSSGGTIRLIEMCSLIRAGSPLCVKFGLANAKTLYPAGEHMIEDAIKIAQAKVKRAAIAKEWLDRLDPEIKQSFNHNSTAIPEV
;
A
#
# COMPACT_ATOMS: atom_id res chain seq x y z
N MET A 1 18.60 7.11 -4.89
CA MET A 1 17.80 5.96 -4.43
C MET A 1 16.78 6.46 -3.44
N VAL A 2 15.55 5.96 -3.46
CA VAL A 2 14.44 6.58 -2.71
C VAL A 2 13.81 5.55 -1.79
N ILE A 3 13.73 5.89 -0.51
CA ILE A 3 12.91 5.18 0.49
C ILE A 3 11.81 6.15 0.91
N CYS A 4 10.55 5.79 0.69
CA CYS A 4 9.40 6.62 1.07
C CYS A 4 8.94 6.29 2.48
N LEU A 5 8.53 7.28 3.26
CA LEU A 5 7.82 7.06 4.51
C LEU A 5 6.31 7.13 4.23
N VAL A 6 5.65 5.99 4.35
CA VAL A 6 4.22 5.85 4.04
C VAL A 6 3.52 5.16 5.20
N VAL A 7 2.43 5.73 5.66
CA VAL A 7 1.49 5.06 6.57
C VAL A 7 0.35 4.48 5.74
N VAL A 8 0.18 3.16 5.79
CA VAL A 8 -0.93 2.48 5.14
C VAL A 8 -2.00 2.14 6.16
N VAL A 9 -3.20 2.67 5.96
CA VAL A 9 -4.36 2.41 6.82
C VAL A 9 -5.18 1.28 6.19
N PHE A 10 -5.02 0.07 6.73
CA PHE A 10 -5.62 -1.15 6.17
C PHE A 10 -7.15 -1.23 6.33
N HIS A 11 -7.76 -0.41 7.17
CA HIS A 11 -9.21 -0.44 7.37
C HIS A 11 -10.00 0.21 6.24
N GLY A 12 -9.32 1.03 5.43
CA GLY A 12 -9.99 1.91 4.48
C GLY A 12 -10.74 3.05 5.17
N GLY A 13 -11.27 3.97 4.39
CA GLY A 13 -12.07 5.08 4.89
C GLY A 13 -13.42 4.67 5.44
N MET A 14 -13.99 3.57 4.91
CA MET A 14 -15.34 3.09 5.23
C MET A 14 -15.58 2.74 6.70
N LEU A 15 -14.54 2.37 7.46
CA LEU A 15 -14.62 2.04 8.88
C LEU A 15 -14.20 3.20 9.80
N LEU A 16 -14.01 4.40 9.25
CA LEU A 16 -13.55 5.59 9.98
C LEU A 16 -14.61 6.67 10.00
N LEU A 17 -14.72 7.36 11.14
CA LEU A 17 -15.47 8.59 11.23
C LEU A 17 -14.75 9.70 10.43
N LYS A 18 -15.49 10.69 9.98
CA LYS A 18 -14.91 11.84 9.27
C LYS A 18 -13.92 12.63 10.12
N SER A 19 -14.11 12.66 11.44
CA SER A 19 -13.18 13.26 12.39
C SER A 19 -11.84 12.55 12.41
N GLU A 20 -11.83 11.21 12.37
CA GLU A 20 -10.64 10.39 12.35
C GLU A 20 -9.85 10.56 11.04
N ILE A 21 -10.55 10.60 9.89
CA ILE A 21 -9.91 10.88 8.60
C ILE A 21 -9.25 12.26 8.61
N ARG A 22 -9.94 13.29 9.11
CA ARG A 22 -9.39 14.66 9.21
C ARG A 22 -8.19 14.75 10.15
N GLU A 23 -8.18 13.99 11.23
CA GLU A 23 -7.05 13.94 12.15
C GLU A 23 -5.83 13.29 11.47
N MET A 24 -6.01 12.17 10.77
CA MET A 24 -4.95 11.54 9.97
C MET A 24 -4.40 12.49 8.90
N VAL A 25 -5.27 13.24 8.21
CA VAL A 25 -4.86 14.25 7.23
C VAL A 25 -3.98 15.31 7.87
N LYS A 26 -4.41 15.89 9.00
CA LYS A 26 -3.60 16.89 9.73
C LYS A 26 -2.26 16.35 10.17
N LEU A 27 -2.22 15.14 10.74
CA LEU A 27 -0.98 14.50 11.19
C LEU A 27 -0.06 14.18 10.02
N GLY A 28 -0.59 13.63 8.93
CA GLY A 28 0.17 13.32 7.72
C GLY A 28 0.79 14.57 7.10
N ALA A 29 -0.01 15.62 6.90
CA ALA A 29 0.45 16.90 6.33
C ALA A 29 1.50 17.57 7.24
N ALA A 30 1.25 17.65 8.56
CA ALA A 30 2.17 18.30 9.51
C ALA A 30 3.54 17.60 9.61
N ASN A 31 3.60 16.29 9.35
CA ASN A 31 4.83 15.50 9.45
C ASN A 31 5.42 15.12 8.09
N ASN A 32 4.85 15.60 6.99
CA ASN A 32 5.27 15.25 5.62
C ASN A 32 5.26 13.74 5.39
N VAL A 33 4.19 13.07 5.83
CA VAL A 33 4.00 11.61 5.75
C VAL A 33 2.82 11.30 4.84
N GLU A 34 3.01 10.39 3.89
CA GLU A 34 1.93 9.88 3.06
C GLU A 34 0.90 9.10 3.90
N VAL A 35 -0.37 9.33 3.63
CA VAL A 35 -1.47 8.55 4.20
C VAL A 35 -2.20 7.83 3.06
N CYS A 36 -2.12 6.50 3.06
CA CYS A 36 -2.79 5.67 2.06
C CYS A 36 -3.91 4.85 2.69
N LEU A 37 -5.13 5.05 2.22
CA LEU A 37 -6.27 4.24 2.64
C LEU A 37 -6.42 3.02 1.73
N PHE A 38 -6.56 1.83 2.30
CA PHE A 38 -6.92 0.65 1.54
C PHE A 38 -8.41 0.70 1.21
N VAL A 39 -8.75 0.66 -0.07
CA VAL A 39 -10.14 0.79 -0.51
C VAL A 39 -10.91 -0.53 -0.31
N GLY A 40 -12.09 -0.44 0.28
CA GLY A 40 -13.03 -1.54 0.50
C GLY A 40 -14.43 -1.19 -0.01
N PRO A 41 -15.42 -2.08 0.09
CA PRO A 41 -15.42 -3.37 0.75
C PRO A 41 -14.57 -4.43 0.05
N ARG A 42 -14.26 -5.53 0.77
CA ARG A 42 -13.44 -6.63 0.27
C ARG A 42 -14.29 -7.91 0.22
N ALA A 43 -14.27 -8.61 -0.90
CA ALA A 43 -15.05 -9.84 -1.07
C ALA A 43 -14.72 -10.93 -0.05
N GLY A 44 -13.51 -10.94 0.51
CA GLY A 44 -13.10 -11.87 1.58
C GLY A 44 -13.87 -11.71 2.89
N TYR A 45 -14.59 -10.61 3.08
CA TYR A 45 -15.42 -10.33 4.28
C TYR A 45 -16.91 -10.27 3.96
N ASP A 46 -17.27 -10.61 2.73
CA ASP A 46 -18.64 -10.74 2.26
C ASP A 46 -19.14 -12.19 2.40
N VAL A 47 -20.39 -12.45 2.11
CA VAL A 47 -21.04 -13.77 2.09
C VAL A 47 -20.55 -14.69 0.96
N GLY A 48 -19.53 -14.28 0.21
CA GLY A 48 -18.96 -15.05 -0.89
C GLY A 48 -18.27 -16.34 -0.42
N LEU A 49 -18.41 -17.41 -1.19
CA LEU A 49 -17.82 -18.73 -0.88
C LEU A 49 -16.29 -18.65 -0.65
N LEU A 50 -15.59 -17.75 -1.34
CA LEU A 50 -14.16 -17.57 -1.20
C LEU A 50 -13.74 -17.05 0.19
N ALA A 51 -14.64 -16.36 0.92
CA ALA A 51 -14.40 -15.93 2.29
C ALA A 51 -14.24 -17.11 3.26
N HIS A 52 -14.80 -18.27 2.91
CA HIS A 52 -14.79 -19.47 3.73
C HIS A 52 -13.71 -20.49 3.33
N THR A 53 -12.90 -20.20 2.33
CA THR A 53 -11.80 -21.07 1.91
C THR A 53 -10.55 -20.85 2.78
N PRO A 54 -9.70 -21.88 2.99
CA PRO A 54 -8.44 -21.71 3.72
C PRO A 54 -7.51 -20.64 3.09
N SER A 55 -7.53 -20.50 1.77
CA SER A 55 -6.73 -19.50 1.03
C SER A 55 -7.50 -18.20 0.82
N LYS A 56 -7.93 -17.54 1.86
CA LYS A 56 -8.67 -16.25 1.81
C LYS A 56 -7.93 -15.14 1.08
N PHE A 57 -6.63 -15.27 0.91
CA PHE A 57 -5.72 -14.20 0.48
C PHE A 57 -6.11 -13.59 -0.87
N SER A 58 -6.36 -14.39 -1.90
CA SER A 58 -6.66 -13.90 -3.25
C SER A 58 -8.03 -13.22 -3.39
N ALA A 59 -8.93 -13.45 -2.44
CA ALA A 59 -10.28 -12.90 -2.47
C ALA A 59 -10.45 -11.57 -1.71
N TYR A 60 -9.46 -11.21 -0.90
CA TYR A 60 -9.57 -10.08 0.05
C TYR A 60 -9.83 -8.73 -0.58
N SER A 61 -9.31 -8.50 -1.76
CA SER A 61 -9.32 -7.19 -2.40
C SER A 61 -10.22 -7.11 -3.63
N SER A 62 -10.68 -8.26 -4.15
CA SER A 62 -11.57 -8.29 -5.30
C SER A 62 -12.95 -7.73 -4.96
N LEU A 63 -13.47 -6.90 -5.84
CA LEU A 63 -14.82 -6.36 -5.76
C LEU A 63 -15.76 -7.17 -6.66
N ARG A 64 -17.02 -7.34 -6.22
CA ARG A 64 -17.99 -8.20 -6.88
C ARG A 64 -19.23 -7.41 -7.25
N GLY A 65 -19.49 -7.35 -8.55
CA GLY A 65 -20.62 -6.60 -9.10
C GLY A 65 -20.47 -5.07 -8.95
N ASN A 66 -21.39 -4.36 -9.59
CA ASN A 66 -21.34 -2.89 -9.63
C ASN A 66 -21.62 -2.23 -8.28
N GLU A 67 -22.36 -2.88 -7.39
CA GLU A 67 -22.66 -2.34 -6.07
C GLU A 67 -21.39 -2.15 -5.23
N GLN A 68 -20.51 -3.16 -5.20
CA GLN A 68 -19.25 -3.05 -4.47
C GLN A 68 -18.29 -2.03 -5.12
N ILE A 69 -18.24 -1.96 -6.45
CA ILE A 69 -17.49 -0.93 -7.17
C ILE A 69 -18.00 0.46 -6.79
N ASN A 70 -19.32 0.69 -6.83
CA ASN A 70 -19.91 1.98 -6.49
C ASN A 70 -19.66 2.35 -5.02
N SER A 71 -19.74 1.41 -4.11
CA SER A 71 -19.41 1.62 -2.68
C SER A 71 -17.94 2.00 -2.49
N ALA A 72 -17.02 1.35 -3.22
CA ALA A 72 -15.60 1.68 -3.18
C ALA A 72 -15.32 3.09 -3.75
N ILE A 73 -16.00 3.46 -4.84
CA ILE A 73 -15.90 4.82 -5.40
C ILE A 73 -16.39 5.86 -4.38
N ALA A 74 -17.53 5.62 -3.74
CA ALA A 74 -18.07 6.53 -2.72
C ALA A 74 -17.12 6.69 -1.52
N ASP A 75 -16.43 5.61 -1.10
CA ASP A 75 -15.43 5.67 -0.03
C ASP A 75 -14.22 6.54 -0.45
N VAL A 76 -13.74 6.38 -1.69
CA VAL A 76 -12.67 7.22 -2.26
C VAL A 76 -13.09 8.68 -2.32
N GLU A 77 -14.26 9.00 -2.90
CA GLU A 77 -14.75 10.36 -3.03
C GLU A 77 -14.87 11.05 -1.65
N ARG A 78 -15.45 10.36 -0.68
CA ARG A 78 -15.55 10.83 0.70
C ARG A 78 -14.18 11.12 1.32
N ALA A 79 -13.19 10.24 1.14
CA ALA A 79 -11.84 10.42 1.68
C ALA A 79 -11.10 11.58 1.01
N VAL A 80 -11.29 11.76 -0.30
CA VAL A 80 -10.73 12.87 -1.10
C VAL A 80 -11.28 14.21 -0.61
N GLU A 81 -12.59 14.30 -0.29
CA GLU A 81 -13.22 15.51 0.29
C GLU A 81 -12.56 15.94 1.61
N PHE A 82 -11.96 15.01 2.35
CA PHE A 82 -11.26 15.30 3.61
C PHE A 82 -9.75 15.47 3.46
N GLY A 83 -9.23 15.45 2.24
CA GLY A 83 -7.83 15.73 1.97
C GLY A 83 -6.94 14.51 1.74
N ILE A 84 -7.46 13.28 1.75
CA ILE A 84 -6.66 12.10 1.40
C ILE A 84 -6.27 12.16 -0.09
N ARG A 85 -5.01 11.81 -0.37
CA ARG A 85 -4.44 11.79 -1.73
C ARG A 85 -3.80 10.43 -2.08
N GLY A 86 -3.71 9.50 -1.16
CA GLY A 86 -3.18 8.16 -1.36
C GLY A 86 -4.22 7.06 -1.17
N PHE A 87 -4.29 6.13 -2.12
CA PHE A 87 -5.18 4.98 -2.04
C PHE A 87 -4.46 3.71 -2.45
N LEU A 88 -4.65 2.64 -1.68
CA LEU A 88 -4.13 1.31 -1.98
C LEU A 88 -5.24 0.48 -2.63
N ILE A 89 -5.05 0.13 -3.90
CA ILE A 89 -6.06 -0.50 -4.75
C ILE A 89 -5.68 -1.98 -4.96
N GLY A 90 -6.60 -2.87 -4.67
CA GLY A 90 -6.41 -4.31 -4.84
C GLY A 90 -7.25 -4.93 -5.95
N ASP A 91 -8.06 -4.14 -6.65
CA ASP A 91 -8.95 -4.58 -7.72
C ASP A 91 -8.65 -3.81 -9.01
N ILE A 92 -8.42 -4.54 -10.11
CA ILE A 92 -8.04 -3.96 -11.39
C ILE A 92 -9.19 -3.17 -12.04
N GLY A 93 -10.43 -3.63 -11.86
CA GLY A 93 -11.62 -2.93 -12.38
C GLY A 93 -11.82 -1.60 -11.66
N LEU A 94 -11.63 -1.58 -10.33
CA LEU A 94 -11.67 -0.35 -9.57
C LEU A 94 -10.56 0.62 -10.00
N LEU A 95 -9.32 0.14 -10.17
CA LEU A 95 -8.21 0.98 -10.64
C LEU A 95 -8.58 1.67 -11.96
N THR A 96 -9.13 0.91 -12.92
CA THR A 96 -9.54 1.43 -14.22
C THR A 96 -10.58 2.55 -14.09
N VAL A 97 -11.64 2.31 -13.33
CA VAL A 97 -12.72 3.29 -13.15
C VAL A 97 -12.25 4.55 -12.43
N LEU A 98 -11.41 4.41 -11.39
CA LEU A 98 -10.85 5.54 -10.65
C LEU A 98 -9.93 6.39 -11.54
N GLN A 99 -9.11 5.76 -12.36
CA GLN A 99 -8.25 6.46 -13.33
C GLN A 99 -9.08 7.22 -14.37
N GLU A 100 -10.12 6.62 -14.93
CA GLU A 100 -11.04 7.30 -15.84
C GLU A 100 -11.70 8.53 -15.20
N ARG A 101 -12.11 8.41 -13.93
CA ARG A 101 -12.69 9.54 -13.17
C ARG A 101 -11.67 10.65 -12.92
N GLN A 102 -10.40 10.30 -12.67
CA GLN A 102 -9.31 11.26 -12.51
C GLN A 102 -9.00 11.98 -13.84
N LEU A 103 -8.90 11.26 -14.92
CA LEU A 103 -8.66 11.80 -16.27
C LEU A 103 -9.81 12.70 -16.74
N SER A 104 -11.06 12.36 -16.41
CA SER A 104 -12.23 13.16 -16.74
C SER A 104 -12.44 14.39 -15.82
N GLY A 105 -11.58 14.59 -14.80
CA GLY A 105 -11.68 15.71 -13.86
C GLY A 105 -12.75 15.53 -12.77
N LYS A 106 -13.36 14.35 -12.65
CA LYS A 106 -14.29 14.02 -11.55
C LYS A 106 -13.57 13.78 -10.23
N LEU A 107 -12.28 13.47 -10.28
CA LEU A 107 -11.40 13.36 -9.14
C LEU A 107 -10.17 14.26 -9.35
N PRO A 108 -9.53 14.76 -8.27
CA PRO A 108 -8.31 15.56 -8.35
C PRO A 108 -7.17 14.83 -9.08
N LYS A 109 -6.35 15.59 -9.82
CA LYS A 109 -5.22 15.04 -10.58
C LYS A 109 -4.07 14.51 -9.70
N ASN A 110 -3.97 14.99 -8.48
CA ASN A 110 -2.90 14.66 -7.54
C ASN A 110 -3.23 13.50 -6.60
N ILE A 111 -4.17 12.65 -6.98
CA ILE A 111 -4.41 11.39 -6.27
C ILE A 111 -3.43 10.33 -6.78
N HIS A 112 -2.90 9.54 -5.85
CA HIS A 112 -1.96 8.45 -6.11
C HIS A 112 -2.63 7.09 -5.90
N TRP A 113 -2.70 6.31 -6.97
CA TRP A 113 -3.24 4.95 -6.97
C TRP A 113 -2.10 3.95 -6.76
N LYS A 114 -1.88 3.51 -5.52
CA LYS A 114 -0.89 2.48 -5.20
C LYS A 114 -1.52 1.10 -5.38
N VAL A 115 -0.88 0.22 -6.15
CA VAL A 115 -1.38 -1.15 -6.34
C VAL A 115 -1.00 -2.01 -5.15
N SER A 116 -1.98 -2.72 -4.58
CA SER A 116 -1.80 -3.61 -3.43
C SER A 116 -1.03 -4.89 -3.80
N ALA A 117 -0.28 -5.44 -2.84
CA ALA A 117 0.31 -6.76 -2.94
C ALA A 117 -0.73 -7.91 -3.10
N TYR A 118 -2.00 -7.63 -2.86
CA TYR A 118 -3.09 -8.57 -3.11
C TYR A 118 -3.43 -8.71 -4.61
N LEU A 119 -2.98 -7.78 -5.44
CA LEU A 119 -3.08 -7.88 -6.89
C LEU A 119 -1.72 -8.40 -7.41
N PRO A 120 -1.64 -9.67 -7.89
CA PRO A 120 -0.36 -10.26 -8.25
C PRO A 120 0.34 -9.51 -9.38
N ALA A 121 1.51 -8.93 -9.10
CA ALA A 121 2.30 -8.12 -10.03
C ALA A 121 3.75 -8.66 -10.13
N GLY A 122 3.90 -9.96 -10.42
CA GLY A 122 5.18 -10.66 -10.41
C GLY A 122 5.84 -10.85 -11.77
N ASN A 123 5.36 -10.20 -12.83
CA ASN A 123 5.95 -10.31 -14.18
C ASN A 123 5.83 -9.00 -14.97
N VAL A 124 6.69 -8.85 -15.96
CA VAL A 124 6.80 -7.64 -16.80
C VAL A 124 5.48 -7.25 -17.50
N PRO A 125 4.74 -8.13 -18.17
CA PRO A 125 3.46 -7.76 -18.79
C PRO A 125 2.46 -7.18 -17.79
N THR A 126 2.39 -7.75 -16.59
CA THR A 126 1.45 -7.28 -15.54
C THR A 126 1.82 -5.89 -15.03
N VAL A 127 3.09 -5.63 -14.70
CA VAL A 127 3.48 -4.31 -14.19
C VAL A 127 3.30 -3.22 -15.24
N LYS A 128 3.59 -3.50 -16.51
CA LYS A 128 3.33 -2.57 -17.63
C LYS A 128 1.84 -2.29 -17.80
N LEU A 129 0.99 -3.29 -17.66
CA LEU A 129 -0.46 -3.10 -17.70
C LEU A 129 -0.94 -2.20 -16.57
N LEU A 130 -0.48 -2.44 -15.34
CA LEU A 130 -0.87 -1.65 -14.18
C LEU A 130 -0.42 -0.19 -14.28
N GLU A 131 0.81 0.05 -14.76
CA GLU A 131 1.28 1.41 -15.05
C GLU A 131 0.41 2.09 -16.12
N LYS A 132 0.10 1.42 -17.22
CA LYS A 132 -0.81 1.91 -18.27
C LYS A 132 -2.21 2.23 -17.74
N LEU A 133 -2.69 1.47 -16.76
CA LEU A 133 -3.97 1.72 -16.08
C LEU A 133 -3.90 2.84 -15.04
N GLY A 134 -2.77 3.53 -14.91
CA GLY A 134 -2.63 4.71 -14.05
C GLY A 134 -2.13 4.44 -12.65
N ALA A 135 -1.56 3.26 -12.39
CA ALA A 135 -0.90 3.02 -11.11
C ALA A 135 0.23 4.03 -10.86
N SER A 136 0.31 4.57 -9.66
CA SER A 136 1.37 5.49 -9.20
C SER A 136 2.53 4.77 -8.52
N SER A 137 2.29 3.58 -7.98
CA SER A 137 3.31 2.62 -7.53
C SER A 137 2.72 1.21 -7.49
N ILE A 138 3.57 0.20 -7.49
CA ILE A 138 3.15 -1.21 -7.52
C ILE A 138 3.83 -1.98 -6.40
N ASN A 139 3.03 -2.61 -5.51
CA ASN A 139 3.55 -3.60 -4.59
C ASN A 139 3.81 -4.91 -5.34
N ILE A 140 5.08 -5.28 -5.43
CA ILE A 140 5.51 -6.54 -6.04
C ILE A 140 5.54 -7.68 -5.00
N PRO A 141 5.47 -8.96 -5.42
CA PRO A 141 5.62 -10.09 -4.51
C PRO A 141 6.93 -10.05 -3.73
N SER A 142 6.86 -10.39 -2.43
CA SER A 142 7.99 -10.26 -1.50
C SER A 142 9.05 -11.36 -1.67
N ASP A 143 8.75 -12.42 -2.40
CA ASP A 143 9.58 -13.60 -2.61
C ASP A 143 10.36 -13.57 -3.94
N LEU A 144 10.25 -12.50 -4.71
CA LEU A 144 10.99 -12.35 -5.96
C LEU A 144 12.51 -12.34 -5.73
N THR A 145 13.23 -12.91 -6.66
CA THR A 145 14.70 -12.81 -6.73
C THR A 145 15.14 -11.42 -7.18
N TYR A 146 16.40 -11.07 -6.94
CA TYR A 146 16.95 -9.77 -7.37
C TYR A 146 16.87 -9.58 -8.90
N LEU A 147 17.09 -10.66 -9.67
CA LEU A 147 16.98 -10.64 -11.14
C LEU A 147 15.53 -10.31 -11.56
N GLN A 148 14.54 -10.99 -10.98
CA GLN A 148 13.15 -10.74 -11.27
C GLN A 148 12.73 -9.29 -10.90
N ILE A 149 13.23 -8.77 -9.77
CA ILE A 149 12.99 -7.38 -9.38
C ILE A 149 13.61 -6.41 -10.38
N SER A 150 14.84 -6.66 -10.85
CA SER A 150 15.50 -5.85 -11.87
C SER A 150 14.72 -5.84 -13.19
N GLU A 151 14.25 -7.01 -13.64
CA GLU A 151 13.39 -7.11 -14.83
C GLU A 151 12.11 -6.26 -14.72
N LEU A 152 11.45 -6.30 -13.54
CA LEU A 152 10.28 -5.46 -13.29
C LEU A 152 10.66 -3.98 -13.26
N ARG A 153 11.79 -3.62 -12.65
CA ARG A 153 12.25 -2.24 -12.55
C ARG A 153 12.53 -1.63 -13.92
N GLU A 154 13.18 -2.38 -14.80
CA GLU A 154 13.48 -1.94 -16.17
C GLU A 154 12.24 -1.78 -17.04
N ALA A 155 11.15 -2.43 -16.65
CA ALA A 155 9.92 -2.47 -17.43
C ALA A 155 8.96 -1.30 -17.20
N VAL A 156 9.08 -0.55 -16.08
CA VAL A 156 8.17 0.53 -15.68
C VAL A 156 8.94 1.75 -15.15
N GLU A 157 8.34 2.94 -15.22
CA GLU A 157 8.95 4.18 -14.70
C GLU A 157 8.52 4.45 -13.25
N ILE A 158 7.32 4.02 -12.86
CA ILE A 158 6.76 4.26 -11.53
C ILE A 158 7.52 3.48 -10.42
N PRO A 159 7.54 3.96 -9.17
CA PRO A 159 8.16 3.28 -8.05
C PRO A 159 7.58 1.88 -7.81
N LEU A 160 8.43 0.97 -7.35
CA LEU A 160 8.03 -0.32 -6.82
C LEU A 160 7.96 -0.27 -5.29
N ASP A 161 7.03 -1.04 -4.71
CA ASP A 161 6.92 -1.25 -3.28
C ASP A 161 7.18 -2.73 -2.97
N ILE A 162 7.94 -3.04 -1.91
CA ILE A 162 8.19 -4.43 -1.49
C ILE A 162 8.13 -4.57 0.02
N TYR A 163 7.53 -5.65 0.52
CA TYR A 163 7.66 -6.00 1.93
C TYR A 163 8.97 -6.74 2.18
N VAL A 164 9.80 -6.22 3.07
CA VAL A 164 10.98 -6.92 3.61
C VAL A 164 10.65 -7.73 4.86
N GLU A 165 9.52 -7.45 5.46
CA GLU A 165 8.90 -8.29 6.49
C GLU A 165 7.41 -8.39 6.19
N THR A 166 6.89 -9.60 5.94
CA THR A 166 5.48 -9.84 5.63
C THR A 166 4.70 -10.21 6.88
N MET A 167 3.40 -9.95 6.85
CA MET A 167 2.45 -10.51 7.84
C MET A 167 2.34 -12.03 7.64
N ASP A 168 1.92 -12.77 8.68
CA ASP A 168 1.72 -14.23 8.60
C ASP A 168 0.72 -14.62 7.51
N SER A 169 -0.32 -13.82 7.29
CA SER A 169 -1.27 -14.00 6.19
C SER A 169 -0.62 -13.90 4.79
N SER A 170 0.59 -13.40 4.71
CA SER A 170 1.40 -13.27 3.48
C SER A 170 2.72 -14.05 3.57
N GLY A 171 2.77 -15.08 4.43
CA GLY A 171 3.89 -15.99 4.56
C GLY A 171 4.84 -15.74 5.73
N GLY A 172 4.75 -14.62 6.45
CA GLY A 172 5.54 -14.33 7.66
C GLY A 172 7.05 -14.26 7.41
N THR A 173 7.49 -13.91 6.20
CA THR A 173 8.91 -13.89 5.80
C THR A 173 9.62 -12.63 6.28
N ILE A 174 10.93 -12.75 6.56
CA ILE A 174 11.80 -11.63 6.96
C ILE A 174 13.03 -11.62 6.05
N ARG A 175 13.15 -10.57 5.22
CA ARG A 175 14.26 -10.33 4.28
C ARG A 175 15.09 -9.10 4.66
N LEU A 176 15.16 -8.76 5.93
CA LEU A 176 15.79 -7.54 6.42
C LEU A 176 17.27 -7.42 5.99
N ILE A 177 18.01 -8.52 6.07
CA ILE A 177 19.45 -8.57 5.71
C ILE A 177 19.65 -8.38 4.20
N GLU A 178 18.65 -8.72 3.38
CA GLU A 178 18.70 -8.58 1.93
C GLU A 178 18.34 -7.16 1.45
N MET A 179 17.95 -6.26 2.34
CA MET A 179 17.36 -4.97 2.01
C MET A 179 18.25 -4.12 1.08
N CYS A 180 19.58 -4.09 1.31
CA CYS A 180 20.50 -3.37 0.42
C CYS A 180 20.41 -3.87 -1.02
N SER A 181 20.44 -5.20 -1.21
CA SER A 181 20.37 -5.82 -2.53
C SER A 181 19.01 -5.62 -3.20
N LEU A 182 17.91 -5.70 -2.43
CA LEU A 182 16.56 -5.43 -2.93
C LEU A 182 16.43 -3.98 -3.41
N ILE A 183 16.94 -3.04 -2.63
CA ILE A 183 16.92 -1.61 -2.98
C ILE A 183 17.76 -1.36 -4.25
N ARG A 184 18.95 -1.94 -4.36
CA ARG A 184 19.79 -1.79 -5.55
C ARG A 184 19.16 -2.39 -6.80
N ALA A 185 18.45 -3.51 -6.68
CA ALA A 185 17.75 -4.15 -7.79
C ALA A 185 16.50 -3.40 -8.25
N GLY A 186 15.75 -2.77 -7.32
CA GLY A 186 14.40 -2.26 -7.60
C GLY A 186 14.22 -0.74 -7.55
N SER A 187 15.27 0.05 -7.30
CA SER A 187 15.10 1.50 -7.10
C SER A 187 14.63 2.26 -8.34
N PRO A 188 13.71 3.22 -8.16
CA PRO A 188 13.12 3.71 -6.90
C PRO A 188 12.20 2.67 -6.25
N LEU A 189 12.48 2.32 -4.99
CA LEU A 189 11.82 1.25 -4.25
C LEU A 189 11.38 1.72 -2.86
N CYS A 190 10.11 1.49 -2.51
CA CYS A 190 9.58 1.68 -1.17
C CYS A 190 9.64 0.37 -0.39
N VAL A 191 10.36 0.38 0.73
CA VAL A 191 10.49 -0.79 1.62
C VAL A 191 9.39 -0.76 2.68
N LYS A 192 8.70 -1.89 2.87
CA LYS A 192 7.53 -2.01 3.75
C LYS A 192 7.72 -3.07 4.84
N PHE A 193 7.09 -2.83 5.99
CA PHE A 193 7.15 -3.70 7.18
C PHE A 193 5.74 -4.15 7.56
N GLY A 194 5.46 -5.46 7.40
CA GLY A 194 4.18 -6.08 7.73
C GLY A 194 4.07 -6.56 9.17
N LEU A 195 5.19 -6.83 9.82
CA LEU A 195 5.38 -7.46 11.11
C LEU A 195 4.88 -8.92 11.12
N ALA A 196 5.83 -9.85 11.04
CA ALA A 196 5.58 -11.28 11.20
C ALA A 196 5.18 -11.62 12.64
N ASN A 197 4.46 -12.71 12.82
CA ASN A 197 3.98 -13.20 14.13
C ASN A 197 3.18 -12.14 14.91
N ALA A 198 2.37 -11.38 14.20
CA ALA A 198 1.52 -10.33 14.75
C ALA A 198 0.04 -10.70 14.65
N LYS A 199 -0.74 -10.25 15.63
CA LYS A 199 -2.20 -10.41 15.62
C LYS A 199 -2.80 -9.73 14.38
N THR A 200 -3.74 -10.41 13.73
CA THR A 200 -4.51 -9.83 12.63
C THR A 200 -5.44 -8.74 13.15
N LEU A 201 -5.33 -7.53 12.57
CA LEU A 201 -6.10 -6.37 13.01
C LEU A 201 -7.32 -6.06 12.14
N TYR A 202 -7.52 -6.76 11.03
CA TYR A 202 -8.64 -6.44 10.14
C TYR A 202 -9.84 -7.37 10.35
N PRO A 203 -11.06 -6.84 10.46
CA PRO A 203 -11.39 -5.42 10.60
C PRO A 203 -11.03 -4.91 12.01
N ALA A 204 -10.34 -3.77 12.08
CA ALA A 204 -10.04 -3.13 13.35
C ALA A 204 -11.14 -2.13 13.71
N GLY A 205 -11.14 -1.77 14.98
CA GLY A 205 -12.02 -0.78 15.57
C GLY A 205 -11.50 -0.43 16.96
N GLU A 206 -12.26 0.35 17.71
CA GLU A 206 -11.86 0.83 19.04
C GLU A 206 -11.51 -0.31 20.02
N HIS A 207 -12.21 -1.45 19.90
CA HIS A 207 -11.95 -2.66 20.69
C HIS A 207 -10.54 -3.29 20.44
N MET A 208 -9.85 -2.89 19.38
CA MET A 208 -8.51 -3.36 19.01
C MET A 208 -7.42 -2.29 19.15
N ILE A 209 -7.75 -1.10 19.67
CA ILE A 209 -6.87 0.06 19.65
C ILE A 209 -5.53 -0.18 20.34
N GLU A 210 -5.51 -0.87 21.48
CA GLU A 210 -4.28 -1.17 22.21
C GLU A 210 -3.34 -2.09 21.41
N ASP A 211 -3.89 -3.14 20.80
CA ASP A 211 -3.13 -4.04 19.92
C ASP A 211 -2.62 -3.29 18.69
N ALA A 212 -3.45 -2.44 18.10
CA ALA A 212 -3.09 -1.64 16.92
C ALA A 212 -1.92 -0.69 17.23
N ILE A 213 -1.94 -0.01 18.39
CA ILE A 213 -0.87 0.89 18.82
C ILE A 213 0.44 0.11 19.02
N LYS A 214 0.41 -1.03 19.74
CA LYS A 214 1.59 -1.86 19.99
C LYS A 214 2.20 -2.39 18.69
N ILE A 215 1.36 -2.84 17.76
CA ILE A 215 1.80 -3.33 16.46
C ILE A 215 2.38 -2.18 15.60
N ALA A 216 1.77 -1.00 15.61
CA ALA A 216 2.29 0.17 14.90
C ALA A 216 3.67 0.59 15.44
N GLN A 217 3.82 0.67 16.76
CA GLN A 217 5.11 0.97 17.41
C GLN A 217 6.18 -0.08 17.06
N ALA A 218 5.82 -1.37 17.04
CA ALA A 218 6.74 -2.45 16.65
C ALA A 218 7.16 -2.31 15.18
N LYS A 219 6.26 -1.96 14.26
CA LYS A 219 6.59 -1.69 12.84
C LYS A 219 7.55 -0.51 12.69
N VAL A 220 7.32 0.59 13.41
CA VAL A 220 8.23 1.75 13.40
C VAL A 220 9.61 1.37 13.94
N LYS A 221 9.66 0.61 15.05
CA LYS A 221 10.93 0.09 15.59
C LYS A 221 11.64 -0.82 14.58
N ARG A 222 10.91 -1.67 13.86
CA ARG A 222 11.47 -2.53 12.81
C ARG A 222 12.07 -1.70 11.68
N ALA A 223 11.39 -0.64 11.25
CA ALA A 223 11.89 0.29 10.24
C ALA A 223 13.16 1.04 10.73
N ALA A 224 13.21 1.44 11.98
CA ALA A 224 14.40 2.07 12.58
C ALA A 224 15.60 1.12 12.60
N ILE A 225 15.41 -0.13 13.04
CA ILE A 225 16.45 -1.18 12.98
C ILE A 225 16.94 -1.40 11.54
N ALA A 226 16.01 -1.48 10.60
CA ALA A 226 16.34 -1.64 9.18
C ALA A 226 17.18 -0.47 8.66
N LYS A 227 16.87 0.76 9.07
CA LYS A 227 17.61 1.95 8.70
C LYS A 227 19.04 1.92 9.26
N GLU A 228 19.24 1.54 10.53
CA GLU A 228 20.57 1.38 11.13
C GLU A 228 21.42 0.35 10.36
N TRP A 229 20.82 -0.78 9.99
CA TRP A 229 21.52 -1.78 9.16
C TRP A 229 21.84 -1.27 7.77
N LEU A 230 20.93 -0.54 7.15
CA LEU A 230 21.14 0.06 5.83
C LEU A 230 22.32 1.04 5.86
N ASP A 231 22.34 1.94 6.82
CA ASP A 231 23.41 2.93 6.98
C ASP A 231 24.78 2.29 7.26
N ARG A 232 24.79 1.12 7.94
CA ARG A 232 26.00 0.36 8.22
C ARG A 232 26.51 -0.44 7.03
N LEU A 233 25.62 -1.09 6.29
CA LEU A 233 25.98 -2.02 5.21
C LEU A 233 26.18 -1.33 3.87
N ASP A 234 25.47 -0.22 3.65
CA ASP A 234 25.48 0.50 2.38
C ASP A 234 25.17 1.99 2.57
N PRO A 235 26.11 2.79 3.05
CA PRO A 235 25.91 4.21 3.35
C PRO A 235 25.65 5.08 2.12
N GLU A 236 25.84 4.55 0.92
CA GLU A 236 25.50 5.25 -0.33
C GLU A 236 24.00 5.25 -0.62
N ILE A 237 23.27 4.32 -0.03
CA ILE A 237 21.81 4.28 -0.13
C ILE A 237 21.21 5.38 0.73
N LYS A 238 20.58 6.36 0.07
CA LYS A 238 19.94 7.48 0.77
C LYS A 238 18.43 7.40 0.70
N GLN A 239 17.79 7.73 1.81
CA GLN A 239 16.35 7.94 1.85
C GLN A 239 16.02 9.26 1.15
N SER A 240 15.01 9.27 0.29
CA SER A 240 14.45 10.49 -0.27
C SER A 240 13.21 10.88 0.51
N PHE A 241 13.13 12.15 0.86
CA PHE A 241 11.96 12.76 1.51
C PHE A 241 11.15 13.64 0.53
N ASN A 242 11.68 13.87 -0.67
CA ASN A 242 11.06 14.71 -1.68
C ASN A 242 10.83 13.89 -2.96
N HIS A 243 9.64 13.38 -3.12
CA HIS A 243 9.18 12.74 -4.34
C HIS A 243 8.02 13.54 -4.94
N ASN A 244 8.09 13.81 -6.25
CA ASN A 244 6.99 14.43 -6.99
C ASN A 244 5.72 13.55 -7.06
N SER A 245 5.80 12.33 -6.51
CA SER A 245 4.71 11.34 -6.45
C SER A 245 4.32 10.99 -5.02
N THR A 246 4.39 11.93 -4.08
CA THR A 246 4.03 11.67 -2.69
C THR A 246 2.53 11.89 -2.48
N ALA A 247 1.86 10.91 -1.85
CA ALA A 247 0.46 10.99 -1.46
C ALA A 247 0.30 11.67 -0.08
N ILE A 248 0.98 12.81 0.11
CA ILE A 248 0.82 13.61 1.33
C ILE A 248 -0.57 14.22 1.32
N PRO A 249 -1.33 14.10 2.43
CA PRO A 249 -2.67 14.66 2.50
C PRO A 249 -2.67 16.20 2.41
N GLU A 250 -3.77 16.75 1.90
CA GLU A 250 -4.02 18.18 1.86
C GLU A 250 -4.98 18.61 2.99
N VAL A 251 -4.63 19.68 3.71
CA VAL A 251 -5.45 20.25 4.81
C VAL A 251 -6.41 21.31 4.28
#